data_967314eef83b83919949f0b707d01df1
#
_entry.id   967314eef83b83919949f0b707d01df1
#
_cell.length_a   1.000
_cell.length_b   1.000
_cell.length_c   1.000
_cell.angle_alpha   90.00
_cell.angle_beta   90.00
_cell.angle_gamma   90.00
#
_symmetry.space_group_name_H-M   'P 1'
#
loop_
_entity.id
_entity.type
_entity.pdbx_description
1 polymer ?
#
loop_
_entity_poly.entity_id
_entity_poly.type
_entity_poly.pdbx_seq_one_letter_code
_entity_poly.pdbx_strand_id
1 'polypeptide(L)'
;ISKNEKVATLNPNKNTLEFQKIEKKISYNYKGEMYRLKNKRIDLLVTPNHNMWIKRKHSTKFEFKKIDEVAKIKTYHYQKKGGVGWVGVKKEFFTLPETMLRNKKVKNVKISMNLWLEFFGYFLSEGWTYDDGYGHYITGIGQSKKSKYFKDMQECLKKLPFNSHYDKKQFIISNKQLYNYLKIFGKAKDK
;
A
#
# COMPACT_ATOMS: atom_id res chain seq x y z
N ILE A 1 13.07 -9.30 7.55
CA ILE A 1 13.31 -9.42 6.08
C ILE A 1 13.96 -10.77 5.85
N SER A 2 13.35 -11.62 5.00
CA SER A 2 13.89 -12.92 4.60
C SER A 2 14.74 -12.80 3.33
N LYS A 3 15.63 -13.80 3.07
CA LYS A 3 16.49 -13.80 1.87
C LYS A 3 15.71 -13.84 0.54
N ASN A 4 14.44 -14.28 0.58
CA ASN A 4 13.59 -14.39 -0.62
C ASN A 4 12.77 -13.12 -0.91
N GLU A 5 12.79 -12.16 -0.01
CA GLU A 5 12.11 -10.87 -0.21
C GLU A 5 12.91 -9.96 -1.13
N LYS A 6 12.18 -9.13 -1.88
CA LYS A 6 12.77 -8.06 -2.68
C LYS A 6 12.55 -6.73 -1.97
N VAL A 7 13.55 -5.88 -1.97
CA VAL A 7 13.48 -4.53 -1.42
C VAL A 7 13.33 -3.51 -2.55
N ALA A 8 12.50 -2.50 -2.29
CA ALA A 8 12.35 -1.37 -3.20
C ALA A 8 13.61 -0.51 -3.15
N THR A 9 14.25 -0.30 -4.28
CA THR A 9 15.46 0.49 -4.44
C THR A 9 15.27 1.55 -5.51
N LEU A 10 15.98 2.66 -5.39
CA LEU A 10 16.05 3.68 -6.43
C LEU A 10 17.22 3.38 -7.37
N ASN A 11 16.93 3.32 -8.68
CA ASN A 11 17.98 3.41 -9.70
C ASN A 11 18.25 4.91 -9.97
N PRO A 12 19.38 5.46 -9.52
CA PRO A 12 19.64 6.90 -9.61
C PRO A 12 19.88 7.38 -11.04
N ASN A 13 20.37 6.51 -11.93
CA ASN A 13 20.65 6.87 -13.32
C ASN A 13 19.38 6.99 -14.16
N LYS A 14 18.41 6.08 -13.90
CA LYS A 14 17.13 6.05 -14.63
C LYS A 14 16.02 6.79 -13.88
N ASN A 15 16.26 7.18 -12.64
CA ASN A 15 15.26 7.72 -11.71
C ASN A 15 14.02 6.83 -11.62
N THR A 16 14.23 5.51 -11.48
CA THR A 16 13.17 4.51 -11.44
C THR A 16 13.21 3.71 -10.15
N LEU A 17 12.02 3.30 -9.68
CA LEU A 17 11.87 2.36 -8.58
C LEU A 17 12.02 0.94 -9.11
N GLU A 18 12.94 0.18 -8.53
CA GLU A 18 13.21 -1.21 -8.89
C GLU A 18 13.13 -2.09 -7.63
N PHE A 19 12.66 -3.33 -7.79
CA PHE A 19 12.68 -4.32 -6.71
C PHE A 19 13.85 -5.26 -6.90
N GLN A 20 14.83 -5.20 -6.00
CA GLN A 20 16.04 -6.01 -6.04
C GLN A 20 16.06 -7.06 -4.95
N LYS A 21 16.74 -8.19 -5.21
CA LYS A 21 17.00 -9.21 -4.22
C LYS A 21 17.97 -8.69 -3.16
N ILE A 22 17.81 -9.18 -1.94
CA ILE A 22 18.73 -8.86 -0.83
C ILE A 22 20.00 -9.69 -1.03
N GLU A 23 21.13 -9.04 -1.21
CA GLU A 23 22.43 -9.70 -1.33
C GLU A 23 22.91 -10.20 0.03
N LYS A 24 22.86 -9.34 1.04
CA LYS A 24 23.34 -9.65 2.39
C LYS A 24 22.54 -8.91 3.45
N LYS A 25 22.18 -9.63 4.50
CA LYS A 25 21.67 -9.05 5.76
C LYS A 25 22.86 -8.85 6.71
N ILE A 26 23.09 -7.61 7.12
CA ILE A 26 24.14 -7.24 8.02
C ILE A 26 23.51 -6.88 9.38
N SER A 27 24.01 -7.47 10.44
CA SER A 27 23.59 -7.15 11.81
C SER A 27 24.83 -7.18 12.71
N TYR A 28 25.01 -6.15 13.49
CA TYR A 28 26.11 -6.05 14.46
C TYR A 28 25.67 -5.20 15.65
N ASN A 29 26.29 -5.42 16.79
CA ASN A 29 26.09 -4.57 17.95
C ASN A 29 26.81 -3.23 17.73
N TYR A 30 26.09 -2.13 17.91
CA TYR A 30 26.64 -0.79 17.79
C TYR A 30 26.53 -0.07 19.13
N LYS A 31 27.66 0.50 19.58
CA LYS A 31 27.73 1.38 20.76
C LYS A 31 28.35 2.69 20.32
N GLY A 32 27.58 3.77 20.34
CA GLY A 32 28.03 5.10 19.91
C GLY A 32 26.86 6.04 19.65
N GLU A 33 27.17 7.25 19.24
CA GLU A 33 26.15 8.23 18.85
C GLU A 33 25.40 7.82 17.60
N MET A 34 24.10 8.14 17.57
CA MET A 34 23.24 7.92 16.42
C MET A 34 22.50 9.21 16.07
N TYR A 35 22.26 9.41 14.79
CA TYR A 35 21.49 10.54 14.29
C TYR A 35 20.03 10.15 14.13
N ARG A 36 19.12 10.90 14.78
CA ARG A 36 17.68 10.75 14.58
C ARG A 36 17.13 11.89 13.73
N LEU A 37 16.55 11.56 12.60
CA LEU A 37 15.84 12.49 11.72
C LEU A 37 14.34 12.22 11.84
N LYS A 38 13.62 13.14 12.49
CA LYS A 38 12.18 12.98 12.73
C LYS A 38 11.41 14.20 12.26
N ASN A 39 10.42 13.95 11.38
CA ASN A 39 9.40 14.91 10.99
C ASN A 39 8.10 14.16 10.63
N LYS A 40 7.07 14.86 10.12
CA LYS A 40 5.77 14.24 9.75
C LYS A 40 5.85 13.12 8.70
N ARG A 41 6.97 12.97 7.99
CA ARG A 41 7.14 12.06 6.85
C ARG A 41 8.29 11.08 6.99
N ILE A 42 9.21 11.35 7.89
CA ILE A 42 10.44 10.58 8.10
C ILE A 42 10.65 10.40 9.60
N ASP A 43 10.88 9.18 10.03
CA ASP A 43 11.46 8.84 11.33
C ASP A 43 12.60 7.85 11.07
N LEU A 44 13.83 8.33 11.09
CA LEU A 44 15.02 7.57 10.74
C LEU A 44 16.04 7.70 11.86
N LEU A 45 16.57 6.56 12.30
CA LEU A 45 17.67 6.48 13.28
C LEU A 45 18.84 5.74 12.64
N VAL A 46 19.96 6.41 12.48
CA VAL A 46 21.11 5.88 11.73
C VAL A 46 22.45 6.22 12.39
N THR A 47 23.46 5.42 12.05
CA THR A 47 24.87 5.65 12.47
C THR A 47 25.49 6.83 11.71
N PRO A 48 26.55 7.49 12.23
CA PRO A 48 27.16 8.68 11.61
C PRO A 48 27.63 8.48 10.16
N ASN A 49 28.05 7.28 9.82
CA ASN A 49 28.56 6.93 8.49
C ASN A 49 27.45 6.54 7.48
N HIS A 50 26.16 6.64 7.87
CA HIS A 50 25.06 6.29 6.98
C HIS A 50 24.98 7.25 5.79
N ASN A 51 24.88 6.70 4.58
CA ASN A 51 24.76 7.48 3.35
C ASN A 51 23.29 7.89 3.11
N MET A 52 23.06 9.19 3.13
CA MET A 52 21.76 9.81 2.84
C MET A 52 21.69 10.22 1.38
N TRP A 53 20.58 9.86 0.69
CA TRP A 53 20.30 10.32 -0.67
C TRP A 53 19.54 11.63 -0.61
N ILE A 54 20.25 12.75 -0.82
CA ILE A 54 19.71 14.10 -0.66
C ILE A 54 20.06 15.01 -1.82
N LYS A 55 19.32 16.11 -1.91
CA LYS A 55 19.60 17.24 -2.79
C LYS A 55 19.68 18.53 -1.97
N ARG A 56 20.71 19.32 -2.11
CA ARG A 56 20.82 20.65 -1.49
C ARG A 56 19.80 21.61 -2.10
N LYS A 57 19.40 22.66 -1.38
CA LYS A 57 18.37 23.60 -1.79
C LYS A 57 18.57 24.17 -3.20
N HIS A 58 19.77 24.51 -3.57
CA HIS A 58 20.11 25.12 -4.87
C HIS A 58 20.74 24.14 -5.87
N SER A 59 20.80 22.84 -5.54
CA SER A 59 21.29 21.82 -6.45
C SER A 59 20.15 21.28 -7.32
N THR A 60 20.47 20.90 -8.55
CA THR A 60 19.55 20.20 -9.46
C THR A 60 19.64 18.68 -9.30
N LYS A 61 20.76 18.17 -8.75
CA LYS A 61 21.04 16.74 -8.68
C LYS A 61 20.98 16.23 -7.23
N PHE A 62 20.55 14.98 -7.09
CA PHE A 62 20.66 14.22 -5.85
C PHE A 62 22.07 13.58 -5.76
N GLU A 63 22.58 13.47 -4.54
CA GLU A 63 23.88 12.90 -4.23
C GLU A 63 23.86 12.13 -2.92
N PHE A 64 24.76 11.18 -2.75
CA PHE A 64 24.99 10.55 -1.44
C PHE A 64 25.86 11.45 -0.57
N LYS A 65 25.40 11.67 0.67
CA LYS A 65 26.14 12.38 1.72
C LYS A 65 26.02 11.62 3.02
N LYS A 66 27.09 11.58 3.81
CA LYS A 66 27.04 11.02 5.16
C LYS A 66 26.13 11.86 6.05
N ILE A 67 25.45 11.20 7.00
CA ILE A 67 24.48 11.90 7.86
C ILE A 67 25.15 12.98 8.73
N ASP A 68 26.37 12.78 9.18
CA ASP A 68 27.15 13.77 9.94
C ASP A 68 27.43 15.05 9.14
N GLU A 69 27.60 14.94 7.81
CA GLU A 69 27.68 16.08 6.90
C GLU A 69 26.29 16.72 6.69
N VAL A 70 25.24 15.88 6.51
CA VAL A 70 23.87 16.35 6.29
C VAL A 70 23.33 17.11 7.49
N ALA A 71 23.65 16.70 8.71
CA ALA A 71 23.23 17.35 9.93
C ALA A 71 23.72 18.82 10.05
N LYS A 72 24.80 19.17 9.36
CA LYS A 72 25.36 20.52 9.29
C LYS A 72 24.71 21.40 8.21
N ILE A 73 23.85 20.82 7.34
CA ILE A 73 23.20 21.51 6.23
C ILE A 73 21.85 22.07 6.69
N LYS A 74 21.64 23.39 6.60
CA LYS A 74 20.37 24.04 7.01
C LYS A 74 19.17 23.57 6.22
N THR A 75 19.30 23.33 4.91
CA THR A 75 18.18 22.96 4.04
C THR A 75 18.61 21.98 2.98
N TYR A 76 17.91 20.85 2.93
CA TYR A 76 18.08 19.81 1.91
C TYR A 76 16.73 19.12 1.62
N HIS A 77 16.66 18.39 0.52
CA HIS A 77 15.47 17.70 0.07
C HIS A 77 15.74 16.21 -0.06
N TYR A 78 14.81 15.39 0.38
CA TYR A 78 14.78 13.97 0.09
C TYR A 78 14.04 13.71 -1.23
N GLN A 79 14.37 12.59 -1.87
CA GLN A 79 13.63 12.12 -3.03
C GLN A 79 12.18 11.81 -2.61
N LYS A 80 11.22 12.48 -3.25
CA LYS A 80 9.79 12.22 -3.05
C LYS A 80 9.31 11.14 -4.02
N LYS A 81 8.31 10.35 -3.59
CA LYS A 81 7.64 9.32 -4.42
C LYS A 81 7.21 9.83 -5.80
N GLY A 82 6.69 11.04 -5.90
CA GLY A 82 6.14 11.60 -7.13
C GLY A 82 7.14 11.97 -8.24
N GLY A 83 8.45 11.78 -8.01
CA GLY A 83 9.48 12.04 -9.00
C GLY A 83 10.22 10.80 -9.49
N VAL A 84 9.74 9.60 -9.11
CA VAL A 84 10.38 8.32 -9.44
C VAL A 84 9.48 7.54 -10.38
N GLY A 85 9.98 7.17 -11.56
CA GLY A 85 9.28 6.32 -12.50
C GLY A 85 9.12 4.89 -11.95
N TRP A 86 8.02 4.24 -12.32
CA TRP A 86 7.78 2.82 -12.03
C TRP A 86 8.05 1.98 -13.28
N VAL A 87 8.90 0.97 -13.15
CA VAL A 87 9.22 0.02 -14.23
C VAL A 87 8.75 -1.37 -13.79
N GLY A 88 7.47 -1.52 -13.66
CA GLY A 88 6.85 -2.80 -13.33
C GLY A 88 5.99 -3.33 -14.48
N VAL A 89 5.66 -4.61 -14.43
CA VAL A 89 4.70 -5.19 -15.37
C VAL A 89 3.32 -4.63 -15.05
N LYS A 90 2.72 -3.93 -16.01
CA LYS A 90 1.34 -3.47 -15.90
C LYS A 90 0.41 -4.68 -15.97
N LYS A 91 -0.27 -4.99 -14.89
CA LYS A 91 -1.31 -6.02 -14.87
C LYS A 91 -2.65 -5.39 -15.25
N GLU A 92 -3.28 -5.92 -16.27
CA GLU A 92 -4.60 -5.44 -16.73
C GLU A 92 -5.74 -5.92 -15.83
N PHE A 93 -5.55 -7.09 -15.19
CA PHE A 93 -6.58 -7.71 -14.36
C PHE A 93 -6.02 -8.08 -12.99
N PHE A 94 -6.85 -7.88 -11.99
CA PHE A 94 -6.75 -8.53 -10.70
C PHE A 94 -7.51 -9.85 -10.76
N THR A 95 -6.92 -10.91 -10.20
CA THR A 95 -7.59 -12.22 -10.10
C THR A 95 -7.90 -12.50 -8.64
N LEU A 96 -9.18 -12.42 -8.28
CA LEU A 96 -9.64 -12.84 -6.97
C LEU A 96 -9.50 -14.36 -6.85
N PRO A 97 -8.76 -14.88 -5.84
CA PRO A 97 -8.48 -16.31 -5.71
C PRO A 97 -9.75 -17.14 -5.57
N GLU A 98 -9.66 -18.40 -6.02
CA GLU A 98 -10.72 -19.39 -5.78
C GLU A 98 -10.98 -19.63 -4.29
N THR A 99 -12.18 -20.08 -3.97
CA THR A 99 -12.56 -20.40 -2.58
C THR A 99 -13.51 -21.61 -2.55
N MET A 100 -13.64 -22.21 -1.38
CA MET A 100 -14.64 -23.26 -1.14
C MET A 100 -15.91 -22.66 -0.52
N LEU A 101 -17.04 -22.87 -1.14
CA LEU A 101 -18.35 -22.55 -0.59
C LEU A 101 -19.09 -23.86 -0.29
N ARG A 102 -19.18 -24.24 0.99
CA ARG A 102 -19.60 -25.58 1.41
C ARG A 102 -18.70 -26.60 0.68
N ASN A 103 -19.29 -27.51 -0.10
CA ASN A 103 -18.55 -28.53 -0.86
C ASN A 103 -18.35 -28.17 -2.34
N LYS A 104 -18.63 -26.92 -2.73
CA LYS A 104 -18.44 -26.43 -4.09
C LYS A 104 -17.21 -25.53 -4.19
N LYS A 105 -16.37 -25.79 -5.18
CA LYS A 105 -15.26 -24.92 -5.55
C LYS A 105 -15.80 -23.73 -6.39
N VAL A 106 -15.62 -22.52 -5.87
CA VAL A 106 -15.91 -21.27 -6.60
C VAL A 106 -14.64 -20.87 -7.33
N LYS A 107 -14.73 -20.79 -8.66
CA LYS A 107 -13.59 -20.41 -9.52
C LYS A 107 -13.10 -18.99 -9.24
N ASN A 108 -11.87 -18.73 -9.64
CA ASN A 108 -11.32 -17.38 -9.59
C ASN A 108 -12.13 -16.39 -10.43
N VAL A 109 -12.13 -15.12 -10.02
CA VAL A 109 -12.84 -14.04 -10.71
C VAL A 109 -11.83 -13.00 -11.18
N LYS A 110 -11.84 -12.68 -12.48
CA LYS A 110 -11.03 -11.60 -13.06
C LYS A 110 -11.81 -10.29 -13.01
N ILE A 111 -11.15 -9.25 -12.48
CA ILE A 111 -11.68 -7.88 -12.36
C ILE A 111 -10.65 -6.96 -13.03
N SER A 112 -11.08 -5.98 -13.83
CA SER A 112 -10.10 -5.04 -14.40
C SER A 112 -9.31 -4.37 -13.29
N MET A 113 -8.01 -4.18 -13.47
CA MET A 113 -7.13 -3.66 -12.44
C MET A 113 -7.57 -2.28 -11.96
N ASN A 114 -8.00 -1.40 -12.88
CA ASN A 114 -8.46 -0.07 -12.51
C ASN A 114 -9.69 -0.11 -11.60
N LEU A 115 -10.68 -0.94 -11.95
CA LEU A 115 -11.88 -1.12 -11.12
C LEU A 115 -11.56 -1.74 -9.77
N TRP A 116 -10.64 -2.72 -9.75
CA TRP A 116 -10.21 -3.33 -8.51
C TRP A 116 -9.50 -2.33 -7.59
N LEU A 117 -8.60 -1.52 -8.12
CA LEU A 117 -7.85 -0.52 -7.34
C LEU A 117 -8.76 0.59 -6.79
N GLU A 118 -9.75 1.01 -7.57
CA GLU A 118 -10.77 1.96 -7.13
C GLU A 118 -11.59 1.41 -5.97
N PHE A 119 -12.16 0.22 -6.14
CA PHE A 119 -12.89 -0.49 -5.08
C PHE A 119 -12.02 -0.72 -3.84
N PHE A 120 -10.79 -1.21 -4.04
CA PHE A 120 -9.88 -1.52 -2.95
C PHE A 120 -9.45 -0.25 -2.19
N GLY A 121 -9.33 0.88 -2.87
CA GLY A 121 -9.13 2.18 -2.24
C GLY A 121 -10.27 2.56 -1.29
N TYR A 122 -11.53 2.41 -1.72
CA TYR A 122 -12.69 2.61 -0.85
C TYR A 122 -12.71 1.63 0.32
N PHE A 123 -12.39 0.36 0.07
CA PHE A 123 -12.34 -0.63 1.15
C PHE A 123 -11.23 -0.33 2.17
N LEU A 124 -10.06 0.11 1.74
CA LEU A 124 -8.96 0.46 2.65
C LEU A 124 -9.29 1.66 3.54
N SER A 125 -10.06 2.63 3.05
CA SER A 125 -10.42 3.83 3.80
C SER A 125 -11.59 3.61 4.76
N GLU A 126 -12.66 2.96 4.31
CA GLU A 126 -13.96 2.89 5.03
C GLU A 126 -14.52 1.46 5.14
N GLY A 127 -13.76 0.46 4.69
CA GLY A 127 -14.24 -0.91 4.59
C GLY A 127 -14.06 -1.72 5.88
N TRP A 128 -14.90 -2.72 6.00
CA TRP A 128 -14.87 -3.72 7.06
C TRP A 128 -15.37 -5.07 6.53
N THR A 129 -15.05 -6.13 7.23
CA THR A 129 -15.53 -7.49 6.94
C THR A 129 -16.19 -8.09 8.18
N TYR A 130 -17.19 -8.93 7.95
CA TYR A 130 -17.93 -9.60 9.01
C TYR A 130 -18.28 -11.03 8.62
N ASP A 131 -18.22 -11.92 9.58
CA ASP A 131 -18.63 -13.32 9.51
C ASP A 131 -19.34 -13.64 10.83
N ASP A 132 -20.56 -14.14 10.75
CA ASP A 132 -21.37 -14.50 11.92
C ASP A 132 -21.16 -15.94 12.39
N GLY A 133 -20.29 -16.71 11.69
CA GLY A 133 -20.09 -18.12 11.96
C GLY A 133 -21.17 -19.06 11.40
N TYR A 134 -22.27 -18.52 10.91
CA TYR A 134 -23.40 -19.28 10.33
C TYR A 134 -23.41 -19.29 8.81
N GLY A 135 -22.39 -18.69 8.18
CA GLY A 135 -22.20 -18.69 6.74
C GLY A 135 -22.59 -17.39 6.04
N HIS A 136 -22.81 -16.32 6.78
CA HIS A 136 -23.01 -14.97 6.23
C HIS A 136 -21.68 -14.23 6.18
N TYR A 137 -21.14 -14.08 4.99
CA TYR A 137 -19.85 -13.44 4.71
C TYR A 137 -20.08 -12.08 4.09
N ILE A 138 -19.84 -11.03 4.83
CA ILE A 138 -20.15 -9.65 4.46
C ILE A 138 -18.87 -8.83 4.29
N THR A 139 -18.84 -8.04 3.23
CA THR A 139 -17.92 -6.92 3.05
C THR A 139 -18.74 -5.64 3.02
N GLY A 140 -18.47 -4.73 3.93
CA GLY A 140 -19.15 -3.44 4.02
C GLY A 140 -18.21 -2.28 3.76
N ILE A 141 -18.73 -1.19 3.18
CA ILE A 141 -18.02 0.08 3.01
C ILE A 141 -18.92 1.21 3.49
N GLY A 142 -18.48 1.92 4.54
CA GLY A 142 -19.20 3.04 5.11
C GLY A 142 -19.22 4.23 4.16
N GLN A 143 -20.40 4.79 3.85
CA GLN A 143 -20.50 6.02 3.09
C GLN A 143 -21.86 6.69 3.28
N SER A 144 -21.85 7.99 3.53
CA SER A 144 -23.09 8.78 3.63
C SER A 144 -23.60 9.14 2.23
N LYS A 145 -24.94 9.12 2.04
CA LYS A 145 -25.59 9.63 0.82
C LYS A 145 -25.28 11.10 0.51
N LYS A 146 -24.94 11.88 1.57
CA LYS A 146 -24.57 13.30 1.43
C LYS A 146 -23.11 13.52 1.00
N SER A 147 -22.30 12.46 0.97
CA SER A 147 -20.90 12.55 0.54
C SER A 147 -20.82 12.82 -0.96
N LYS A 148 -19.90 13.67 -1.35
CA LYS A 148 -19.56 13.91 -2.76
C LYS A 148 -19.09 12.65 -3.50
N TYR A 149 -18.55 11.66 -2.79
CA TYR A 149 -18.06 10.40 -3.35
C TYR A 149 -19.11 9.29 -3.41
N PHE A 150 -20.36 9.55 -2.96
CA PHE A 150 -21.39 8.51 -2.90
C PHE A 150 -21.72 7.92 -4.28
N LYS A 151 -21.91 8.79 -5.27
CA LYS A 151 -22.24 8.37 -6.64
C LYS A 151 -21.09 7.58 -7.28
N ASP A 152 -19.87 8.06 -7.16
CA ASP A 152 -18.68 7.40 -7.71
C ASP A 152 -18.52 5.99 -7.12
N MET A 153 -18.66 5.87 -5.79
CA MET A 153 -18.61 4.58 -5.11
C MET A 153 -19.73 3.65 -5.55
N GLN A 154 -20.96 4.16 -5.69
CA GLN A 154 -22.08 3.37 -6.16
C GLN A 154 -21.87 2.84 -7.59
N GLU A 155 -21.32 3.66 -8.48
CA GLU A 155 -21.00 3.25 -9.85
C GLU A 155 -19.84 2.25 -9.90
N CYS A 156 -18.82 2.44 -9.09
CA CYS A 156 -17.73 1.47 -8.93
C CYS A 156 -18.28 0.11 -8.50
N LEU A 157 -19.11 0.07 -7.47
CA LEU A 157 -19.69 -1.17 -6.94
C LEU A 157 -20.62 -1.87 -7.92
N LYS A 158 -21.39 -1.12 -8.72
CA LYS A 158 -22.25 -1.70 -9.79
C LYS A 158 -21.47 -2.40 -10.89
N LYS A 159 -20.23 -1.97 -11.15
CA LYS A 159 -19.35 -2.57 -12.18
C LYS A 159 -18.65 -3.85 -11.68
N LEU A 160 -18.62 -4.09 -10.38
CA LEU A 160 -18.04 -5.30 -9.81
C LEU A 160 -18.92 -6.52 -10.11
N PRO A 161 -18.34 -7.72 -10.26
CA PRO A 161 -19.08 -8.95 -10.49
C PRO A 161 -19.75 -9.50 -9.22
N PHE A 162 -20.13 -8.62 -8.30
CA PHE A 162 -20.76 -8.94 -7.02
C PHE A 162 -21.99 -8.08 -6.80
N ASN A 163 -23.08 -8.68 -6.33
CA ASN A 163 -24.27 -7.93 -5.96
C ASN A 163 -23.98 -7.09 -4.72
N SER A 164 -24.28 -5.80 -4.81
CA SER A 164 -24.18 -4.86 -3.72
C SER A 164 -25.52 -4.14 -3.50
N HIS A 165 -25.81 -3.80 -2.26
CA HIS A 165 -26.93 -2.94 -1.92
C HIS A 165 -26.49 -1.90 -0.88
N TYR A 166 -27.27 -0.83 -0.79
CA TYR A 166 -27.03 0.22 0.20
C TYR A 166 -27.99 0.05 1.37
N ASP A 167 -27.45 -0.04 2.57
CA ASP A 167 -28.21 -0.11 3.82
C ASP A 167 -27.75 1.00 4.78
N LYS A 168 -28.71 1.84 5.19
CA LYS A 168 -28.53 2.94 6.16
C LYS A 168 -27.42 3.92 5.79
N LYS A 169 -26.15 3.59 6.06
CA LYS A 169 -24.98 4.43 5.84
C LYS A 169 -23.80 3.67 5.22
N GLN A 170 -24.07 2.55 4.57
CA GLN A 170 -23.02 1.67 4.06
C GLN A 170 -23.47 0.88 2.84
N PHE A 171 -22.53 0.54 1.99
CA PHE A 171 -22.71 -0.46 0.94
C PHE A 171 -22.35 -1.84 1.48
N ILE A 172 -23.15 -2.84 1.15
CA ILE A 172 -23.02 -4.22 1.61
C ILE A 172 -22.84 -5.13 0.40
N ILE A 173 -21.85 -6.01 0.46
CA ILE A 173 -21.62 -7.10 -0.49
C ILE A 173 -21.59 -8.40 0.29
N SER A 174 -22.51 -9.32 0.01
CA SER A 174 -22.56 -10.66 0.61
C SER A 174 -21.85 -11.64 -0.33
N ASN A 175 -20.54 -11.86 -0.11
CA ASN A 175 -19.74 -12.77 -0.93
C ASN A 175 -18.58 -13.36 -0.15
N LYS A 176 -18.55 -14.70 0.00
CA LYS A 176 -17.52 -15.43 0.76
C LYS A 176 -16.13 -15.29 0.15
N GLN A 177 -16.01 -15.32 -1.18
CA GLN A 177 -14.73 -15.24 -1.86
C GLN A 177 -14.06 -13.87 -1.64
N LEU A 178 -14.85 -12.80 -1.78
CA LEU A 178 -14.41 -11.43 -1.53
C LEU A 178 -14.04 -11.24 -0.05
N TYR A 179 -14.91 -11.70 0.86
CA TYR A 179 -14.64 -11.70 2.30
C TYR A 179 -13.31 -12.39 2.63
N ASN A 180 -13.09 -13.60 2.14
CA ASN A 180 -11.88 -14.37 2.43
C ASN A 180 -10.60 -13.64 2.01
N TYR A 181 -10.65 -12.91 0.90
CA TYR A 181 -9.52 -12.11 0.44
C TYR A 181 -9.32 -10.85 1.29
N LEU A 182 -10.41 -10.16 1.64
CA LEU A 182 -10.34 -8.85 2.28
C LEU A 182 -10.16 -8.91 3.80
N LYS A 183 -10.56 -10.00 4.46
CA LYS A 183 -10.46 -10.12 5.93
C LYS A 183 -9.06 -9.94 6.50
N ILE A 184 -8.02 -10.22 5.70
CA ILE A 184 -6.62 -10.08 6.13
C ILE A 184 -6.20 -8.62 6.32
N PHE A 185 -6.92 -7.67 5.74
CA PHE A 185 -6.61 -6.24 5.85
C PHE A 185 -7.25 -5.55 7.05
N GLY A 186 -8.02 -6.29 7.88
CA GLY A 186 -8.66 -5.75 9.07
C GLY A 186 -9.82 -4.80 8.78
N LYS A 187 -10.23 -4.04 9.80
CA LYS A 187 -11.23 -2.96 9.71
C LYS A 187 -10.55 -1.63 9.37
N ALA A 188 -11.32 -0.64 8.90
CA ALA A 188 -10.80 0.68 8.53
C ALA A 188 -9.96 1.34 9.63
N LYS A 189 -10.34 1.16 10.90
CA LYS A 189 -9.60 1.68 12.06
C LYS A 189 -8.23 0.99 12.31
N ASP A 190 -8.02 -0.18 11.72
CA ASP A 190 -6.82 -1.01 11.92
C ASP A 190 -5.85 -0.89 10.73
N LYS A 191 -6.21 -0.11 9.71
CA LYS A 191 -5.46 0.13 8.46
C LYS A 191 -4.83 1.51 8.47
#